data_9d0278a1d2bcf6565a2542bee323b925
#
_entry.id   9d0278a1d2bcf6565a2542bee323b925
#
_cell.length_a   1.000
_cell.length_b   1.000
_cell.length_c   1.000
_cell.angle_alpha   90.00
_cell.angle_beta   90.00
_cell.angle_gamma   90.00
#
_symmetry.space_group_name_H-M   'P 1'
#
loop_
_entity.id
_entity.type
_entity.pdbx_description
1 polymer ?
#
loop_
_entity_poly.entity_id
_entity_poly.type
_entity_poly.pdbx_seq_one_letter_code
_entity_poly.pdbx_strand_id
1 'polypeptide(L)'
;WHGSINKYFNSKLKIFSLQNKNNFAMINNNLKKQFKKNKLLGKLIVPKVKDYRKIKKKIKNDYLKSNINDENMNFVYVLAKLLKIKKKSFIKSMNSFSGLSHRYEVFLKKKGVTFVNDSKATNFQATKFALANTKNIYWIVGGQPKDKDKIELNNVKDNIVKSYIIGKNINFFKKQLKNKVKFSVTKNLKNAI
;
A
#
# COMPACT_ATOMS: atom_id res chain seq x y z
N TRP A 1 -3.25 3.29 -21.22
CA TRP A 1 -4.47 2.65 -20.84
C TRP A 1 -5.62 3.64 -20.66
N HIS A 2 -5.56 4.56 -19.69
CA HIS A 2 -6.61 5.56 -19.51
C HIS A 2 -6.31 6.90 -20.19
N GLY A 3 -5.12 7.12 -20.73
CA GLY A 3 -4.67 8.33 -21.44
C GLY A 3 -4.55 9.58 -20.56
N SER A 4 -5.36 9.71 -19.48
CA SER A 4 -5.26 10.81 -18.52
C SER A 4 -5.74 10.39 -17.13
N ILE A 5 -5.35 11.19 -16.12
CA ILE A 5 -5.77 10.97 -14.73
C ILE A 5 -7.29 11.13 -14.57
N ASN A 6 -7.90 12.06 -15.29
CA ASN A 6 -9.35 12.27 -15.27
C ASN A 6 -10.10 11.05 -15.85
N LYS A 7 -9.64 10.49 -16.96
CA LYS A 7 -10.20 9.26 -17.54
C LYS A 7 -10.06 8.09 -16.58
N TYR A 8 -8.93 7.98 -15.88
CA TYR A 8 -8.73 6.97 -14.81
C TYR A 8 -9.76 7.12 -13.69
N PHE A 9 -9.95 8.34 -13.16
CA PHE A 9 -10.95 8.60 -12.12
C PHE A 9 -12.36 8.30 -12.58
N ASN A 10 -12.75 8.75 -13.78
CA ASN A 10 -14.07 8.47 -14.34
C ASN A 10 -14.31 6.97 -14.50
N SER A 11 -13.31 6.21 -14.95
CA SER A 11 -13.37 4.76 -15.03
C SER A 11 -13.61 4.11 -13.66
N LYS A 12 -12.96 4.60 -12.61
CA LYS A 12 -13.16 4.11 -11.23
C LYS A 12 -14.51 4.50 -10.64
N LEU A 13 -15.02 5.70 -10.96
CA LEU A 13 -16.33 6.16 -10.50
C LEU A 13 -17.49 5.41 -11.17
N LYS A 14 -17.25 4.76 -12.32
CA LYS A 14 -18.28 4.00 -13.05
C LYS A 14 -18.98 2.95 -12.18
N ILE A 15 -18.29 2.34 -11.21
CA ILE A 15 -18.92 1.39 -10.27
C ILE A 15 -20.07 2.03 -9.49
N PHE A 16 -20.01 3.31 -9.19
CA PHE A 16 -21.06 4.02 -8.46
C PHE A 16 -22.24 4.44 -9.34
N SER A 17 -22.08 4.50 -10.67
CA SER A 17 -23.17 4.81 -11.59
C SER A 17 -24.21 3.67 -11.65
N LEU A 18 -23.82 2.48 -11.25
CA LEU A 18 -24.72 1.32 -11.16
C LEU A 18 -25.49 1.24 -9.83
N GLN A 19 -25.21 2.17 -8.90
CA GLN A 19 -25.87 2.21 -7.60
C GLN A 19 -27.17 3.01 -7.64
N ASN A 20 -28.12 2.59 -6.79
CA ASN A 20 -29.34 3.31 -6.51
C ASN A 20 -29.34 3.92 -5.09
N LYS A 21 -30.41 4.58 -4.70
CA LYS A 21 -30.56 5.24 -3.38
C LYS A 21 -30.47 4.31 -2.18
N ASN A 22 -30.57 2.99 -2.37
CA ASN A 22 -30.48 2.00 -1.29
C ASN A 22 -29.04 1.48 -1.08
N ASN A 23 -28.14 1.71 -2.03
CA ASN A 23 -26.75 1.28 -1.96
C ASN A 23 -25.87 2.31 -1.22
N PHE A 24 -24.78 1.84 -0.63
CA PHE A 24 -23.78 2.70 0.00
C PHE A 24 -22.61 2.92 -0.93
N ALA A 25 -22.22 4.19 -1.12
CA ALA A 25 -21.02 4.60 -1.83
C ALA A 25 -19.98 5.06 -0.82
N MET A 26 -19.00 4.23 -0.54
CA MET A 26 -17.93 4.58 0.39
C MET A 26 -16.71 5.07 -0.38
N ILE A 27 -16.32 6.32 -0.17
CA ILE A 27 -15.21 6.96 -0.90
C ILE A 27 -14.30 7.76 0.04
N ASN A 28 -13.09 8.03 -0.42
CA ASN A 28 -12.18 8.97 0.23
C ASN A 28 -12.70 10.41 0.12
N ASN A 29 -12.37 11.23 1.14
CA ASN A 29 -12.83 12.62 1.21
C ASN A 29 -12.42 13.47 0.00
N ASN A 30 -11.24 13.21 -0.59
CA ASN A 30 -10.76 13.91 -1.77
C ASN A 30 -11.62 13.67 -3.02
N LEU A 31 -12.38 12.57 -3.08
CA LEU A 31 -13.27 12.23 -4.19
C LEU A 31 -14.72 12.76 -4.00
N LYS A 32 -15.03 13.34 -2.83
CA LYS A 32 -16.39 13.81 -2.51
C LYS A 32 -16.94 14.82 -3.51
N LYS A 33 -16.10 15.78 -3.96
CA LYS A 33 -16.51 16.78 -4.96
C LYS A 33 -16.89 16.13 -6.29
N GLN A 34 -16.06 15.19 -6.76
CA GLN A 34 -16.31 14.46 -8.02
C GLN A 34 -17.54 13.57 -7.91
N PHE A 35 -17.74 12.87 -6.80
CA PHE A 35 -18.94 12.08 -6.56
C PHE A 35 -20.21 12.93 -6.70
N LYS A 36 -20.26 14.10 -6.05
CA LYS A 36 -21.39 15.02 -6.12
C LYS A 36 -21.60 15.57 -7.53
N LYS A 37 -20.49 15.98 -8.21
CA LYS A 37 -20.54 16.50 -9.59
C LYS A 37 -21.18 15.50 -10.58
N ASN A 38 -20.94 14.20 -10.39
CA ASN A 38 -21.49 13.15 -11.25
C ASN A 38 -22.92 12.73 -10.89
N LYS A 39 -23.59 13.43 -9.95
CA LYS A 39 -24.99 13.17 -9.52
C LYS A 39 -25.26 11.69 -9.21
N LEU A 40 -24.28 11.00 -8.58
CA LEU A 40 -24.36 9.58 -8.25
C LEU A 40 -25.38 9.35 -7.12
N LEU A 41 -26.20 8.30 -7.23
CA LEU A 41 -27.40 8.09 -6.39
C LEU A 41 -27.09 7.38 -5.05
N GLY A 42 -25.99 6.65 -4.96
CA GLY A 42 -25.65 5.90 -3.75
C GLY A 42 -25.51 6.78 -2.50
N LYS A 43 -25.92 6.28 -1.36
CA LYS A 43 -25.75 6.94 -0.05
C LYS A 43 -24.26 7.15 0.23
N LEU A 44 -23.80 8.40 0.16
CA LEU A 44 -22.40 8.76 0.32
C LEU A 44 -21.92 8.54 1.74
N ILE A 45 -20.87 7.75 1.91
CA ILE A 45 -20.14 7.57 3.16
C ILE A 45 -18.67 7.98 2.95
N VAL A 46 -18.20 8.88 3.79
CA VAL A 46 -16.78 9.28 3.83
C VAL A 46 -16.23 8.84 5.18
N PRO A 47 -15.46 7.74 5.24
CA PRO A 47 -14.86 7.26 6.47
C PRO A 47 -13.95 8.32 7.10
N LYS A 48 -14.06 8.51 8.42
CA LYS A 48 -13.22 9.45 9.17
C LYS A 48 -12.18 8.67 9.96
N VAL A 49 -10.91 8.98 9.83
CA VAL A 49 -9.80 8.28 10.50
C VAL A 49 -10.01 8.13 12.00
N LYS A 50 -10.69 9.08 12.65
CA LYS A 50 -11.06 9.01 14.07
C LYS A 50 -11.90 7.78 14.43
N ASP A 51 -12.65 7.22 13.49
CA ASP A 51 -13.52 6.06 13.77
C ASP A 51 -12.68 4.81 14.05
N TYR A 52 -11.64 4.58 13.27
CA TYR A 52 -10.72 3.45 13.46
C TYR A 52 -9.77 3.67 14.65
N ARG A 53 -9.27 4.89 14.86
CA ARG A 53 -8.33 5.21 15.96
C ARG A 53 -8.81 4.72 17.32
N LYS A 54 -10.12 4.75 17.58
CA LYS A 54 -10.72 4.28 18.84
C LYS A 54 -10.46 2.79 19.12
N ILE A 55 -10.25 1.99 18.09
CA ILE A 55 -10.02 0.54 18.24
C ILE A 55 -8.62 0.12 17.82
N LYS A 56 -7.85 0.98 17.17
CA LYS A 56 -6.50 0.70 16.67
C LYS A 56 -5.60 0.08 17.75
N LYS A 57 -5.67 0.59 18.99
CA LYS A 57 -4.88 0.07 20.13
C LYS A 57 -5.18 -1.40 20.47
N LYS A 58 -6.36 -1.93 20.09
CA LYS A 58 -6.76 -3.32 20.31
C LYS A 58 -6.32 -4.26 19.19
N ILE A 59 -5.83 -3.72 18.09
CA ILE A 59 -5.26 -4.50 16.98
C ILE A 59 -3.82 -4.84 17.34
N LYS A 60 -3.51 -6.14 17.39
CA LYS A 60 -2.16 -6.65 17.68
C LYS A 60 -1.31 -6.84 16.44
N ASN A 61 -1.94 -6.95 15.27
CA ASN A 61 -1.27 -7.11 13.98
C ASN A 61 -0.51 -5.82 13.61
N ASP A 62 0.81 -5.85 13.63
CA ASP A 62 1.67 -4.69 13.41
C ASP A 62 1.53 -4.10 12.00
N TYR A 63 1.32 -4.94 10.99
CA TYR A 63 1.06 -4.48 9.63
C TYR A 63 -0.24 -3.67 9.55
N LEU A 64 -1.34 -4.21 10.09
CA LEU A 64 -2.65 -3.55 10.03
C LEU A 64 -2.73 -2.28 10.91
N LYS A 65 -2.03 -2.25 12.05
CA LYS A 65 -2.02 -1.06 12.93
C LYS A 65 -1.01 0.01 12.51
N SER A 66 -0.21 -0.22 11.48
CA SER A 66 0.73 0.78 10.98
C SER A 66 0.00 2.02 10.44
N ASN A 67 0.61 3.19 10.56
CA ASN A 67 -0.01 4.47 10.17
C ASN A 67 -0.36 4.51 8.67
N ILE A 68 0.40 3.83 7.83
CA ILE A 68 0.16 3.78 6.39
C ILE A 68 -1.12 3.02 6.05
N ASN A 69 -1.55 2.10 6.93
CA ASN A 69 -2.79 1.37 6.78
C ASN A 69 -3.99 2.03 7.44
N ASP A 70 -3.81 3.17 8.12
CA ASP A 70 -4.90 3.84 8.85
C ASP A 70 -6.10 4.14 7.95
N GLU A 71 -5.87 4.58 6.73
CA GLU A 71 -6.95 4.84 5.78
C GLU A 71 -7.67 3.56 5.37
N ASN A 72 -6.94 2.53 4.95
CA ASN A 72 -7.50 1.25 4.56
C ASN A 72 -8.29 0.62 5.72
N MET A 73 -7.70 0.59 6.91
CA MET A 73 -8.34 0.05 8.10
C MET A 73 -9.58 0.83 8.53
N ASN A 74 -9.59 2.15 8.29
CA ASN A 74 -10.76 2.97 8.54
C ASN A 74 -11.92 2.61 7.59
N PHE A 75 -11.64 2.39 6.31
CA PHE A 75 -12.63 1.89 5.35
C PHE A 75 -13.18 0.53 5.78
N VAL A 76 -12.31 -0.43 6.09
CA VAL A 76 -12.70 -1.78 6.53
C VAL A 76 -13.54 -1.73 7.81
N TYR A 77 -13.16 -0.87 8.77
CA TYR A 77 -13.91 -0.73 10.02
C TYR A 77 -15.28 -0.10 9.83
N VAL A 78 -15.39 0.95 9.00
CA VAL A 78 -16.68 1.57 8.69
C VAL A 78 -17.59 0.60 7.93
N LEU A 79 -17.04 -0.18 6.98
CA LEU A 79 -17.76 -1.24 6.30
C LEU A 79 -18.28 -2.30 7.29
N ALA A 80 -17.42 -2.75 8.20
CA ALA A 80 -17.83 -3.72 9.24
C ALA A 80 -18.98 -3.19 10.11
N LYS A 81 -18.99 -1.90 10.42
CA LYS A 81 -20.11 -1.25 11.14
C LYS A 81 -21.39 -1.25 10.32
N LEU A 82 -21.32 -0.93 9.03
CA LEU A 82 -22.47 -0.98 8.13
C LEU A 82 -23.07 -2.38 8.03
N LEU A 83 -22.21 -3.39 8.00
CA LEU A 83 -22.60 -4.81 8.01
C LEU A 83 -22.99 -5.32 9.42
N LYS A 84 -23.08 -4.42 10.42
CA LYS A 84 -23.43 -4.76 11.81
C LYS A 84 -22.50 -5.81 12.46
N ILE A 85 -21.26 -5.92 12.01
CA ILE A 85 -20.27 -6.85 12.57
C ILE A 85 -19.91 -6.39 13.99
N LYS A 86 -20.02 -7.30 14.96
CA LYS A 86 -19.67 -7.02 16.35
C LYS A 86 -18.19 -6.62 16.47
N LYS A 87 -17.92 -5.58 17.26
CA LYS A 87 -16.54 -5.06 17.46
C LYS A 87 -15.55 -6.13 17.92
N LYS A 88 -15.98 -7.05 18.80
CA LYS A 88 -15.14 -8.18 19.26
C LYS A 88 -14.74 -9.09 18.10
N SER A 89 -15.70 -9.46 17.24
CA SER A 89 -15.44 -10.28 16.05
C SER A 89 -14.49 -9.58 15.06
N PHE A 90 -14.71 -8.29 14.80
CA PHE A 90 -13.83 -7.49 13.97
C PHE A 90 -12.38 -7.53 14.49
N ILE A 91 -12.16 -7.23 15.78
CA ILE A 91 -10.83 -7.24 16.39
C ILE A 91 -10.20 -8.64 16.31
N LYS A 92 -10.98 -9.71 16.59
CA LYS A 92 -10.49 -11.10 16.47
C LYS A 92 -10.00 -11.39 15.05
N SER A 93 -10.79 -11.07 14.03
CA SER A 93 -10.41 -11.27 12.62
C SER A 93 -9.19 -10.47 12.21
N MET A 94 -9.07 -9.21 12.65
CA MET A 94 -7.87 -8.41 12.35
C MET A 94 -6.62 -8.97 13.03
N ASN A 95 -6.74 -9.52 14.22
CA ASN A 95 -5.61 -10.11 14.95
C ASN A 95 -5.18 -11.47 14.38
N SER A 96 -6.08 -12.22 13.77
CA SER A 96 -5.79 -13.49 13.09
C SER A 96 -5.40 -13.33 11.62
N PHE A 97 -5.42 -12.10 11.08
CA PHE A 97 -5.07 -11.86 9.69
C PHE A 97 -3.58 -12.08 9.46
N SER A 98 -3.22 -13.05 8.65
CA SER A 98 -1.84 -13.44 8.35
C SER A 98 -1.14 -12.55 7.30
N GLY A 99 -1.84 -11.59 6.73
CA GLY A 99 -1.34 -10.78 5.62
C GLY A 99 -1.80 -11.30 4.25
N LEU A 100 -1.30 -10.67 3.21
CA LEU A 100 -1.50 -11.09 1.83
C LEU A 100 -0.16 -11.47 1.22
N SER A 101 -0.13 -12.56 0.46
CA SER A 101 1.06 -12.98 -0.26
C SER A 101 1.63 -11.85 -1.10
N HIS A 102 2.94 -11.67 -1.03
CA HIS A 102 3.70 -10.65 -1.76
C HIS A 102 3.41 -9.19 -1.35
N ARG A 103 2.75 -8.95 -0.20
CA ARG A 103 2.53 -7.62 0.37
C ARG A 103 3.13 -7.52 1.76
N TYR A 104 4.37 -7.03 1.85
CA TYR A 104 5.16 -7.00 3.09
C TYR A 104 5.11 -8.35 3.83
N GLU A 105 5.15 -9.42 3.07
CA GLU A 105 5.07 -10.79 3.55
C GLU A 105 6.38 -11.20 4.20
N VAL A 106 6.39 -11.35 5.52
CA VAL A 106 7.51 -11.94 6.24
C VAL A 106 7.43 -13.45 6.06
N PHE A 107 8.22 -14.02 5.13
CA PHE A 107 8.15 -15.44 4.81
C PHE A 107 9.24 -16.29 5.47
N LEU A 108 10.29 -15.66 5.97
CA LEU A 108 11.39 -16.37 6.65
C LEU A 108 12.07 -15.47 7.68
N LYS A 109 12.40 -16.04 8.84
CA LYS A 109 13.34 -15.46 9.82
C LYS A 109 14.42 -16.48 10.10
N LYS A 110 15.69 -16.13 9.86
CA LYS A 110 16.82 -17.04 10.03
C LYS A 110 18.07 -16.26 10.45
N LYS A 111 18.75 -16.72 11.50
CA LYS A 111 20.01 -16.13 12.00
C LYS A 111 19.94 -14.60 12.18
N GLY A 112 18.85 -14.08 12.76
CA GLY A 112 18.68 -12.65 12.99
C GLY A 112 18.25 -11.84 11.75
N VAL A 113 18.17 -12.47 10.57
CA VAL A 113 17.71 -11.85 9.32
C VAL A 113 16.24 -12.14 9.12
N THR A 114 15.48 -11.09 8.78
CA THR A 114 14.08 -11.20 8.37
C THR A 114 13.96 -11.01 6.86
N PHE A 115 13.39 -11.97 6.19
CA PHE A 115 13.16 -11.95 4.74
C PHE A 115 11.71 -11.51 4.46
N VAL A 116 11.58 -10.45 3.67
CA VAL A 116 10.28 -9.83 3.35
C VAL A 116 10.06 -9.85 1.86
N ASN A 117 8.93 -10.37 1.42
CA ASN A 117 8.48 -10.33 0.03
C ASN A 117 7.42 -9.23 -0.13
N ASP A 118 7.76 -8.17 -0.85
CA ASP A 118 6.87 -7.06 -1.18
C ASP A 118 6.75 -6.85 -2.70
N SER A 119 6.81 -7.93 -3.47
CA SER A 119 6.83 -7.88 -4.95
C SER A 119 5.51 -7.36 -5.57
N LYS A 120 4.43 -7.23 -4.81
CA LYS A 120 3.20 -6.51 -5.20
C LYS A 120 3.34 -4.99 -5.13
N ALA A 121 4.40 -4.45 -4.57
CA ALA A 121 4.74 -3.04 -4.62
C ALA A 121 5.21 -2.67 -6.04
N THR A 122 4.27 -2.34 -6.92
CA THR A 122 4.51 -2.10 -8.36
C THR A 122 4.95 -0.67 -8.70
N ASN A 123 5.20 0.15 -7.71
CA ASN A 123 5.79 1.48 -7.82
C ASN A 123 6.49 1.85 -6.51
N PHE A 124 7.31 2.89 -6.55
CA PHE A 124 8.09 3.29 -5.37
C PHE A 124 7.22 3.76 -4.19
N GLN A 125 6.10 4.42 -4.45
CA GLN A 125 5.19 4.87 -3.39
C GLN A 125 4.66 3.68 -2.57
N ALA A 126 4.38 2.55 -3.20
CA ALA A 126 3.97 1.34 -2.50
C ALA A 126 5.10 0.73 -1.66
N THR A 127 6.35 0.73 -2.17
CA THR A 127 7.54 0.21 -1.47
C THR A 127 7.93 1.07 -0.26
N LYS A 128 7.60 2.36 -0.28
CA LYS A 128 7.99 3.32 0.77
C LYS A 128 7.60 2.85 2.18
N PHE A 129 6.51 2.13 2.30
CA PHE A 129 6.10 1.55 3.59
C PHE A 129 7.15 0.57 4.15
N ALA A 130 7.58 -0.40 3.35
CA ALA A 130 8.56 -1.39 3.76
C ALA A 130 9.88 -0.71 4.19
N LEU A 131 10.33 0.25 3.39
CA LEU A 131 11.58 0.98 3.64
C LEU A 131 11.51 1.91 4.85
N ALA A 132 10.32 2.45 5.19
CA ALA A 132 10.15 3.35 6.32
C ALA A 132 10.04 2.63 7.66
N ASN A 133 9.55 1.40 7.67
CA ASN A 133 9.26 0.67 8.90
C ASN A 133 10.31 -0.42 9.25
N THR A 134 11.37 -0.51 8.46
CA THR A 134 12.46 -1.48 8.68
C THR A 134 13.80 -0.74 8.73
N LYS A 135 14.75 -1.25 9.47
CA LYS A 135 16.14 -0.77 9.56
C LYS A 135 17.10 -1.83 9.01
N ASN A 136 18.30 -1.39 8.64
CA ASN A 136 19.38 -2.26 8.14
C ASN A 136 18.93 -3.10 6.93
N ILE A 137 18.29 -2.42 5.96
CA ILE A 137 17.68 -3.07 4.81
C ILE A 137 18.72 -3.40 3.74
N TYR A 138 18.74 -4.65 3.32
CA TYR A 138 19.33 -5.08 2.06
C TYR A 138 18.19 -5.18 1.03
N TRP A 139 18.11 -4.19 0.14
CA TRP A 139 16.95 -4.00 -0.72
C TRP A 139 17.16 -4.57 -2.11
N ILE A 140 16.46 -5.66 -2.44
CA ILE A 140 16.43 -6.20 -3.80
C ILE A 140 15.35 -5.44 -4.57
N VAL A 141 15.73 -4.74 -5.65
CA VAL A 141 14.86 -3.87 -6.42
C VAL A 141 15.02 -4.11 -7.92
N GLY A 142 13.89 -4.09 -8.62
CA GLY A 142 13.86 -4.31 -10.06
C GLY A 142 12.45 -4.41 -10.60
N GLY A 143 12.30 -4.78 -11.86
CA GLY A 143 11.01 -4.95 -12.53
C GLY A 143 10.75 -3.91 -13.61
N GLN A 144 9.48 -3.77 -14.01
CA GLN A 144 9.03 -2.82 -15.01
C GLN A 144 8.63 -1.50 -14.33
N PRO A 145 9.41 -0.42 -14.49
CA PRO A 145 9.03 0.89 -13.95
C PRO A 145 7.79 1.41 -14.67
N LYS A 146 6.96 2.15 -13.94
CA LYS A 146 5.87 2.90 -14.56
C LYS A 146 6.38 4.21 -15.13
N ASP A 147 5.71 4.72 -16.15
CA ASP A 147 6.01 6.06 -16.67
C ASP A 147 5.97 7.09 -15.54
N LYS A 148 7.01 7.92 -15.47
CA LYS A 148 7.21 8.96 -14.45
C LYS A 148 7.41 8.44 -13.01
N ASP A 149 7.68 7.13 -12.81
CA ASP A 149 8.01 6.62 -11.47
C ASP A 149 9.34 7.22 -11.01
N LYS A 150 9.35 7.82 -9.82
CA LYS A 150 10.54 8.43 -9.21
C LYS A 150 10.81 7.79 -7.86
N ILE A 151 12.07 7.42 -7.64
CA ILE A 151 12.52 6.88 -6.35
C ILE A 151 12.94 8.05 -5.46
N GLU A 152 12.08 8.40 -4.51
CA GLU A 152 12.30 9.46 -3.52
C GLU A 152 12.66 8.85 -2.16
N LEU A 153 13.95 8.78 -1.85
CA LEU A 153 14.47 8.12 -0.65
C LEU A 153 14.69 9.05 0.54
N ASN A 154 14.43 10.34 0.44
CA ASN A 154 14.86 11.38 1.39
C ASN A 154 14.64 11.00 2.87
N ASN A 155 13.53 10.33 3.21
CA ASN A 155 13.19 9.97 4.59
C ASN A 155 13.46 8.49 4.93
N VAL A 156 14.03 7.72 4.00
CA VAL A 156 14.21 6.25 4.19
C VAL A 156 15.59 5.75 3.76
N LYS A 157 16.43 6.59 3.16
CA LYS A 157 17.76 6.21 2.66
C LYS A 157 18.64 5.62 3.76
N ASP A 158 18.58 6.20 4.97
CA ASP A 158 19.41 5.79 6.11
C ASP A 158 18.98 4.43 6.70
N ASN A 159 17.83 3.92 6.27
CA ASN A 159 17.41 2.56 6.62
C ASN A 159 18.00 1.51 5.68
N ILE A 160 18.56 1.92 4.52
CA ILE A 160 19.05 1.03 3.47
C ILE A 160 20.57 0.91 3.55
N VAL A 161 21.07 -0.26 3.90
CA VAL A 161 22.50 -0.57 3.90
C VAL A 161 23.01 -0.67 2.47
N LYS A 162 22.29 -1.43 1.62
CA LYS A 162 22.66 -1.65 0.23
C LYS A 162 21.47 -2.09 -0.60
N SER A 163 21.47 -1.69 -1.87
CA SER A 163 20.47 -2.14 -2.85
C SER A 163 21.08 -3.11 -3.86
N TYR A 164 20.31 -4.09 -4.31
CA TYR A 164 20.69 -5.04 -5.35
C TYR A 164 19.71 -4.90 -6.52
N ILE A 165 20.23 -4.46 -7.67
CA ILE A 165 19.42 -4.21 -8.86
C ILE A 165 19.30 -5.48 -9.68
N ILE A 166 18.08 -5.94 -9.92
CA ILE A 166 17.77 -7.13 -10.71
C ILE A 166 16.87 -6.81 -11.93
N GLY A 167 16.76 -7.77 -12.85
CA GLY A 167 15.84 -7.70 -14.00
C GLY A 167 16.39 -6.93 -15.20
N LYS A 168 15.49 -6.55 -16.11
CA LYS A 168 15.87 -5.97 -17.42
C LYS A 168 16.12 -4.45 -17.39
N ASN A 169 15.47 -3.70 -16.51
CA ASN A 169 15.48 -2.24 -16.50
C ASN A 169 16.61 -1.65 -15.60
N ILE A 170 17.78 -2.26 -15.63
CA ILE A 170 18.93 -1.92 -14.78
C ILE A 170 19.28 -0.43 -14.86
N ASN A 171 19.33 0.14 -16.06
CA ASN A 171 19.73 1.53 -16.27
C ASN A 171 18.78 2.54 -15.60
N PHE A 172 17.47 2.25 -15.60
CA PHE A 172 16.50 3.06 -14.88
C PHE A 172 16.82 3.09 -13.38
N PHE A 173 16.98 1.92 -12.75
CA PHE A 173 17.24 1.83 -11.31
C PHE A 173 18.61 2.39 -10.94
N LYS A 174 19.66 2.16 -11.74
CA LYS A 174 20.99 2.79 -11.54
C LYS A 174 20.87 4.32 -11.49
N LYS A 175 20.20 4.92 -12.48
CA LYS A 175 19.99 6.37 -12.54
C LYS A 175 19.24 6.89 -11.32
N GLN A 176 18.21 6.17 -10.86
CA GLN A 176 17.39 6.57 -9.72
C GLN A 176 18.09 6.42 -8.35
N LEU A 177 19.00 5.45 -8.21
CA LEU A 177 19.70 5.15 -6.94
C LEU A 177 21.07 5.83 -6.83
N LYS A 178 21.65 6.28 -7.95
CA LYS A 178 22.95 6.98 -8.00
C LYS A 178 22.96 8.15 -7.02
N ASN A 179 24.02 8.26 -6.22
CA ASN A 179 24.23 9.29 -5.18
C ASN A 179 23.18 9.28 -4.04
N LYS A 180 22.32 8.28 -3.95
CA LYS A 180 21.32 8.17 -2.87
C LYS A 180 21.63 7.02 -1.92
N VAL A 181 21.94 5.85 -2.43
CA VAL A 181 22.26 4.64 -1.66
C VAL A 181 23.33 3.80 -2.37
N LYS A 182 24.10 3.02 -1.61
CA LYS A 182 25.02 2.04 -2.18
C LYS A 182 24.24 0.97 -2.94
N PHE A 183 24.70 0.56 -4.13
CA PHE A 183 24.06 -0.52 -4.87
C PHE A 183 25.04 -1.38 -5.66
N SER A 184 24.60 -2.60 -5.97
CA SER A 184 25.24 -3.52 -6.91
C SER A 184 24.23 -4.00 -7.94
N VAL A 185 24.71 -4.33 -9.16
CA VAL A 185 23.88 -4.94 -10.19
C VAL A 185 24.12 -6.44 -10.18
N THR A 186 23.10 -7.20 -9.88
CA THR A 186 23.16 -8.66 -9.76
C THR A 186 22.40 -9.41 -10.85
N LYS A 187 21.69 -8.68 -11.72
CA LYS A 187 20.93 -9.15 -12.88
C LYS A 187 19.71 -10.02 -12.52
N ASN A 188 19.82 -10.96 -11.60
CA ASN A 188 18.74 -11.86 -11.20
C ASN A 188 18.68 -12.04 -9.68
N LEU A 189 17.59 -12.63 -9.19
CA LEU A 189 17.34 -12.84 -7.77
C LEU A 189 18.36 -13.79 -7.14
N LYS A 190 18.74 -14.86 -7.82
CA LYS A 190 19.70 -15.84 -7.32
C LYS A 190 21.06 -15.21 -6.97
N ASN A 191 21.49 -14.25 -7.77
CA ASN A 191 22.77 -13.55 -7.54
C ASN A 191 22.66 -12.41 -6.53
N ALA A 192 21.44 -12.03 -6.13
CA ALA A 192 21.19 -10.97 -5.15
C ALA A 192 21.09 -11.49 -3.71
N ILE A 193 20.94 -12.79 -3.54
CA ILE A 193 20.87 -13.52 -2.26
C ILE A 193 22.19 -14.24 -2.01
#